data_2d7250aede4d64714a564d5727aa2747
#
_entry.id   2d7250aede4d64714a564d5727aa2747
#
_cell.length_a   1.000
_cell.length_b   1.000
_cell.length_c   1.000
_cell.angle_alpha   90.00
_cell.angle_beta   90.00
_cell.angle_gamma   90.00
#
_symmetry.space_group_name_H-M   'P 1'
#
loop_
_entity.id
_entity.type
_entity.pdbx_description
1 polymer ?
#
loop_
_entity_poly.entity_id
_entity_poly.type
_entity_poly.pdbx_seq_one_letter_code
_entity_poly.pdbx_strand_id
1 'polypeptide(L)'
;MQKVISTDKAPGAIGPYSQAIEVNGMVYTSGVIPVDPATGNIAEGVEAQAEQAFKNLCNLVEESGSKVENIIKTTVFIKEMNDFGTINEIYKKYFKEPF
;
A
#
# COMPACT_ATOMS: atom_id res chain seq x y z
N MET A 1 -14.08 -4.31 -18.33
CA MET A 1 -13.08 -5.40 -18.41
C MET A 1 -12.05 -5.22 -17.32
N GLN A 2 -11.65 -6.32 -16.69
CA GLN A 2 -10.64 -6.29 -15.64
C GLN A 2 -9.24 -6.37 -16.21
N LYS A 3 -8.31 -5.65 -15.61
CA LYS A 3 -6.89 -5.74 -15.92
C LYS A 3 -6.14 -6.07 -14.64
N VAL A 4 -5.42 -7.19 -14.64
CA VAL A 4 -4.61 -7.60 -13.50
C VAL A 4 -3.32 -6.79 -13.47
N ILE A 5 -2.96 -6.30 -12.30
CA ILE A 5 -1.72 -5.54 -12.08
C ILE A 5 -0.80 -6.36 -11.22
N SER A 6 0.45 -6.47 -11.66
CA SER A 6 1.48 -7.23 -10.95
C SER A 6 2.82 -6.51 -11.06
N THR A 7 3.55 -6.41 -9.96
CA THR A 7 4.85 -5.74 -9.93
C THR A 7 5.75 -6.38 -8.87
N ASP A 8 7.06 -6.32 -9.10
CA ASP A 8 8.06 -6.75 -8.12
C ASP A 8 8.47 -5.61 -7.17
N LYS A 9 7.90 -4.42 -7.35
CA LYS A 9 8.15 -3.26 -6.48
C LYS A 9 7.24 -3.20 -5.27
N ALA A 10 6.39 -4.20 -5.11
CA ALA A 10 5.54 -4.42 -3.95
C ALA A 10 5.55 -5.91 -3.64
N PRO A 11 5.17 -6.31 -2.41
CA PRO A 11 5.15 -7.75 -2.08
C PRO A 11 4.27 -8.53 -3.04
N GLY A 12 4.81 -9.66 -3.54
CA GLY A 12 4.08 -10.53 -4.46
C GLY A 12 2.90 -11.21 -3.79
N ALA A 13 1.94 -11.63 -4.59
CA ALA A 13 0.80 -12.39 -4.12
C ALA A 13 1.27 -13.80 -3.70
N ILE A 14 1.06 -14.14 -2.44
CA ILE A 14 1.46 -15.45 -1.89
C ILE A 14 0.28 -16.42 -1.78
N GLY A 15 -0.84 -16.06 -2.37
CA GLY A 15 -2.05 -16.86 -2.37
C GLY A 15 -2.84 -16.62 -3.65
N PRO A 16 -4.07 -17.13 -3.71
CA PRO A 16 -4.90 -17.01 -4.91
C PRO A 16 -5.55 -15.61 -5.01
N TYR A 17 -4.72 -14.57 -5.21
CA TYR A 17 -5.21 -13.21 -5.40
C TYR A 17 -4.25 -12.43 -6.28
N SER A 18 -4.70 -11.31 -6.81
CA SER A 18 -3.88 -10.36 -7.55
C SER A 18 -3.50 -9.19 -6.64
N GLN A 19 -2.35 -8.56 -6.89
CA GLN A 19 -1.94 -7.38 -6.12
C GLN A 19 -2.93 -6.24 -6.29
N ALA A 20 -3.40 -6.03 -7.52
CA ALA A 20 -4.41 -5.00 -7.82
C ALA A 20 -5.13 -5.36 -9.11
N ILE A 21 -6.30 -4.77 -9.29
CA ILE A 21 -7.10 -4.95 -10.50
C ILE A 21 -7.63 -3.58 -10.93
N GLU A 22 -7.55 -3.31 -12.22
CA GLU A 22 -8.16 -2.10 -12.80
C GLU A 22 -9.48 -2.47 -13.45
N VAL A 23 -10.53 -1.72 -13.13
CA VAL A 23 -11.88 -1.89 -13.70
C VAL A 23 -12.45 -0.50 -13.97
N ASN A 24 -12.82 -0.24 -15.21
CA ASN A 24 -13.47 1.01 -15.60
C ASN A 24 -12.72 2.27 -15.16
N GLY A 25 -11.40 2.23 -15.27
CA GLY A 25 -10.55 3.36 -14.88
C GLY A 25 -10.27 3.49 -13.40
N MET A 26 -10.80 2.57 -12.58
CA MET A 26 -10.52 2.56 -11.15
C MET A 26 -9.59 1.41 -10.81
N VAL A 27 -8.64 1.66 -9.91
CA VAL A 27 -7.72 0.63 -9.42
C VAL A 27 -8.11 0.25 -8.00
N TYR A 28 -8.24 -1.04 -7.79
CA TYR A 28 -8.55 -1.64 -6.48
C TYR A 28 -7.37 -2.50 -6.06
N THR A 29 -6.72 -2.16 -4.96
CA THR A 29 -5.62 -2.98 -4.43
C THR A 29 -6.16 -4.00 -3.44
N SER A 30 -5.51 -5.15 -3.40
CA SER A 30 -5.86 -6.20 -2.44
C SER A 30 -5.39 -5.89 -1.03
N GLY A 31 -4.45 -4.96 -0.93
CA GLY A 31 -3.82 -4.62 0.33
C GLY A 31 -2.34 -4.92 0.29
N VAL A 32 -1.57 -4.18 1.06
CA VAL A 32 -0.12 -4.36 1.15
C VAL A 32 0.28 -4.53 2.60
N ILE A 33 1.31 -5.33 2.82
CA ILE A 33 1.87 -5.60 4.13
C ILE A 33 3.28 -5.00 4.19
N PRO A 34 3.86 -4.80 5.39
CA PRO A 34 5.16 -4.15 5.54
C PRO A 34 6.35 -5.08 5.25
N VAL A 35 6.30 -5.76 4.11
CA VAL A 35 7.38 -6.64 3.65
C VAL A 35 8.21 -5.89 2.63
N ASP A 36 9.54 -5.92 2.81
CA ASP A 36 10.46 -5.39 1.80
C ASP A 36 10.47 -6.34 0.61
N PRO A 37 10.01 -5.90 -0.58
CA PRO A 37 9.93 -6.81 -1.73
C PRO A 37 11.29 -7.28 -2.24
N ALA A 38 12.37 -6.59 -1.91
CA ALA A 38 13.71 -6.98 -2.32
C ALA A 38 14.27 -8.11 -1.47
N THR A 39 13.90 -8.18 -0.19
CA THR A 39 14.46 -9.16 0.75
C THR A 39 13.46 -10.21 1.24
N GLY A 40 12.16 -9.90 1.17
CA GLY A 40 11.10 -10.73 1.75
C GLY A 40 10.98 -10.61 3.25
N ASN A 41 11.69 -9.68 3.88
CA ASN A 41 11.67 -9.50 5.32
C ASN A 41 10.64 -8.47 5.74
N ILE A 42 10.01 -8.70 6.90
CA ILE A 42 9.08 -7.75 7.50
C ILE A 42 9.88 -6.74 8.32
N ALA A 43 9.58 -5.45 8.15
CA ALA A 43 10.20 -4.40 8.91
C ALA A 43 9.89 -4.55 10.41
N GLU A 44 10.82 -4.13 11.26
CA GLU A 44 10.64 -4.18 12.71
C GLU A 44 10.22 -2.83 13.26
N GLY A 45 9.22 -2.86 14.14
CA GLY A 45 8.69 -1.67 14.78
C GLY A 45 7.61 -0.98 13.97
N VAL A 46 6.74 -0.28 14.66
CA VAL A 46 5.55 0.37 14.07
C VAL A 46 5.93 1.39 13.00
N GLU A 47 6.92 2.25 13.28
CA GLU A 47 7.34 3.27 12.33
C GLU A 47 7.86 2.66 11.04
N ALA A 48 8.79 1.70 11.15
CA ALA A 48 9.36 1.06 9.97
C ALA A 48 8.32 0.26 9.20
N GLN A 49 7.40 -0.40 9.89
CA GLN A 49 6.31 -1.12 9.24
C GLN A 49 5.38 -0.18 8.48
N ALA A 50 5.00 0.94 9.08
CA ALA A 50 4.15 1.91 8.41
C ALA A 50 4.84 2.51 7.18
N GLU A 51 6.11 2.89 7.31
CA GLU A 51 6.88 3.40 6.18
C GLU A 51 6.92 2.39 5.03
N GLN A 52 7.22 1.13 5.33
CA GLN A 52 7.32 0.09 4.31
C GLN A 52 5.98 -0.19 3.65
N ALA A 53 4.90 -0.27 4.44
CA ALA A 53 3.57 -0.53 3.89
C ALA A 53 3.12 0.61 2.96
N PHE A 54 3.30 1.85 3.37
CA PHE A 54 2.92 2.98 2.52
C PHE A 54 3.79 3.06 1.27
N LYS A 55 5.08 2.77 1.39
CA LYS A 55 5.97 2.73 0.23
C LYS A 55 5.53 1.65 -0.75
N ASN A 56 5.20 0.47 -0.26
CA ASN A 56 4.70 -0.62 -1.11
C ASN A 56 3.40 -0.23 -1.81
N LEU A 57 2.49 0.43 -1.10
CA LEU A 57 1.24 0.88 -1.68
C LEU A 57 1.47 1.92 -2.77
N CYS A 58 2.32 2.91 -2.50
CA CYS A 58 2.63 3.94 -3.49
C CYS A 58 3.26 3.35 -4.75
N ASN A 59 4.18 2.39 -4.59
CA ASN A 59 4.79 1.71 -5.72
C ASN A 59 3.75 0.95 -6.54
N LEU A 60 2.83 0.27 -5.88
CA LEU A 60 1.78 -0.49 -6.56
C LEU A 60 0.85 0.45 -7.34
N VAL A 61 0.46 1.57 -6.74
CA VAL A 61 -0.40 2.56 -7.39
C VAL A 61 0.29 3.14 -8.62
N GLU A 62 1.56 3.48 -8.53
CA GLU A 62 2.31 4.03 -9.65
C GLU A 62 2.50 3.00 -10.76
N GLU A 63 2.79 1.75 -10.41
CA GLU A 63 2.90 0.67 -11.40
C GLU A 63 1.56 0.37 -12.08
N SER A 64 0.45 0.72 -11.44
CA SER A 64 -0.88 0.57 -12.06
C SER A 64 -1.18 1.67 -13.08
N GLY A 65 -0.30 2.66 -13.20
CA GLY A 65 -0.49 3.80 -14.11
C GLY A 65 -1.20 4.97 -13.47
N SER A 66 -1.44 4.93 -12.17
CA SER A 66 -2.05 6.04 -11.44
C SER A 66 -1.01 6.80 -10.64
N LYS A 67 -1.45 7.67 -9.75
CA LYS A 67 -0.60 8.48 -8.89
C LYS A 67 -1.18 8.49 -7.49
N VAL A 68 -0.32 8.71 -6.50
CA VAL A 68 -0.74 8.79 -5.10
C VAL A 68 -1.81 9.86 -4.89
N GLU A 69 -1.71 10.99 -5.58
CA GLU A 69 -2.70 12.07 -5.49
C GLU A 69 -4.09 11.65 -5.93
N ASN A 70 -4.21 10.60 -6.72
CA ASN A 70 -5.49 10.11 -7.24
C ASN A 70 -6.18 9.12 -6.32
N ILE A 71 -5.57 8.77 -5.19
CA ILE A 71 -6.18 7.86 -4.21
C ILE A 71 -7.36 8.57 -3.56
N ILE A 72 -8.52 7.92 -3.54
CA ILE A 72 -9.74 8.50 -2.98
C ILE A 72 -10.15 7.84 -1.66
N LYS A 73 -9.63 6.68 -1.35
CA LYS A 73 -9.95 5.98 -0.11
C LYS A 73 -8.84 5.00 0.25
N THR A 74 -8.48 4.97 1.53
CA THR A 74 -7.60 3.96 2.08
C THR A 74 -8.24 3.34 3.31
N THR A 75 -7.83 2.12 3.63
CA THR A 75 -8.19 1.46 4.88
C THR A 75 -6.89 0.97 5.51
N VAL A 76 -6.67 1.29 6.77
CA VAL A 76 -5.48 0.89 7.51
C VAL A 76 -5.89 0.05 8.72
N PHE A 77 -5.39 -1.18 8.77
CA PHE A 77 -5.63 -2.06 9.90
C PHE A 77 -4.45 -1.98 10.85
N ILE A 78 -4.71 -1.68 12.13
CA ILE A 78 -3.70 -1.55 13.17
C ILE A 78 -4.00 -2.52 14.29
N LYS A 79 -2.94 -3.14 14.82
CA LYS A 79 -3.08 -4.08 15.94
C LYS A 79 -3.31 -3.35 17.27
N GLU A 80 -2.58 -2.25 17.49
CA GLU A 80 -2.64 -1.48 18.74
C GLU A 80 -3.10 -0.06 18.45
N MET A 81 -4.23 0.36 19.04
CA MET A 81 -4.73 1.73 18.83
C MET A 81 -3.78 2.81 19.34
N ASN A 82 -2.92 2.47 20.30
CA ASN A 82 -1.91 3.43 20.78
C ASN A 82 -0.90 3.84 19.70
N ASP A 83 -0.81 3.05 18.63
CA ASP A 83 0.07 3.35 17.48
C ASP A 83 -0.57 4.26 16.45
N PHE A 84 -1.85 4.62 16.63
CA PHE A 84 -2.60 5.41 15.65
C PHE A 84 -1.93 6.75 15.34
N GLY A 85 -1.48 7.45 16.39
CA GLY A 85 -0.80 8.74 16.22
C GLY A 85 0.49 8.64 15.40
N THR A 86 1.31 7.63 15.69
CA THR A 86 2.56 7.39 14.97
C THR A 86 2.29 7.07 13.50
N ILE A 87 1.33 6.20 13.25
CA ILE A 87 0.97 5.79 11.89
C ILE A 87 0.40 6.98 11.12
N ASN A 88 -0.42 7.82 11.77
CA ASN A 88 -1.00 9.01 11.16
C ASN A 88 0.06 10.01 10.73
N GLU A 89 1.10 10.21 11.53
CA GLU A 89 2.17 11.14 11.17
C GLU A 89 2.93 10.63 9.93
N ILE A 90 3.10 9.32 9.81
CA ILE A 90 3.72 8.74 8.62
C ILE A 90 2.78 8.82 7.43
N TYR A 91 1.50 8.60 7.63
CA TYR A 91 0.47 8.75 6.60
C TYR A 91 0.55 10.12 5.94
N LYS A 92 0.73 11.18 6.73
CA LYS A 92 0.83 12.55 6.23
C LYS A 92 2.05 12.78 5.33
N LYS A 93 3.09 11.98 5.45
CA LYS A 93 4.26 12.08 4.57
C LYS A 93 3.96 11.59 3.17
N TYR A 94 3.09 10.61 3.04
CA TYR A 94 2.80 9.95 1.76
C TYR A 94 1.56 10.53 1.07
N PHE A 95 0.61 11.03 1.85
CA PHE A 95 -0.64 11.54 1.32
C PHE A 95 -0.81 13.01 1.67
N LYS A 96 -1.49 13.75 0.80
CA LYS A 96 -1.71 15.18 0.93
C LYS A 96 -3.19 15.49 1.01
N GLU A 97 -3.50 16.68 1.53
CA GLU A 97 -4.88 17.16 1.59
C GLU A 97 -5.50 17.25 0.18
N PRO A 98 -6.80 17.02 0.07
CA PRO A 98 -7.71 16.56 1.13
C PRO A 98 -7.49 15.07 1.44
N PHE A 99 -7.53 14.76 2.73
CA PHE A 99 -7.32 13.38 3.18
C PHE A 99 -8.58 12.52 3.09
#